data_e7ec909fabc3741d40deaee822cb8221
#
_entry.id   e7ec909fabc3741d40deaee822cb8221
#
_cell.length_a   1.000
_cell.length_b   1.000
_cell.length_c   1.000
_cell.angle_alpha   90.00
_cell.angle_beta   90.00
_cell.angle_gamma   90.00
#
_symmetry.space_group_name_H-M   'P 1'
#
loop_
_entity.id
_entity.type
_entity.pdbx_description
1 polymer ?
#
loop_
_entity_poly.entity_id
_entity_poly.type
_entity_poly.pdbx_seq_one_letter_code
_entity_poly.pdbx_strand_id
1 'polypeptide(L)'
;MNQKKDYVLRWIPKYSIIPLITALVLNTLVYSGTMVLCKGLYHHDFTTAFDRMVPVIPEFTSIYLICYVFWVVNYIMTARISREHMYRFLTADYLSRIVCGILFVFLPTTLVRPEITGTGFWDQALRFVYSIDQSANLFPSIHCLVSWFCYIGIRHQKKIPVWYQRFSLVFATLVCISTQVTKQHYIIDVFGGIILSEVCYLIGRKTNLYQGLWKVFEKINQRVGLERRSVKYKGKLSEIKG
;
A
#
# COMPACT_ATOMS: atom_id res chain seq x y z
N MET A 1 -8.11 -25.93 -18.85
CA MET A 1 -8.17 -24.58 -18.24
C MET A 1 -7.86 -24.56 -16.74
N ASN A 2 -7.72 -25.72 -16.04
CA ASN A 2 -7.48 -25.77 -14.58
C ASN A 2 -6.01 -25.71 -14.14
N GLN A 3 -5.03 -26.16 -14.93
CA GLN A 3 -3.63 -26.21 -14.48
C GLN A 3 -2.99 -24.82 -14.26
N LYS A 4 -3.32 -23.81 -15.07
CA LYS A 4 -2.78 -22.45 -14.90
C LYS A 4 -3.31 -21.75 -13.63
N LYS A 5 -4.55 -22.01 -13.22
CA LYS A 5 -5.12 -21.49 -11.95
C LYS A 5 -4.37 -22.05 -10.73
N ASP A 6 -3.94 -23.30 -10.76
CA ASP A 6 -3.20 -23.92 -9.66
C ASP A 6 -1.78 -23.35 -9.50
N TYR A 7 -1.13 -22.91 -10.58
CA TYR A 7 0.22 -22.31 -10.50
C TYR A 7 0.22 -20.94 -9.82
N VAL A 8 -0.72 -20.07 -10.16
CA VAL A 8 -0.83 -18.72 -9.54
C VAL A 8 -1.20 -18.85 -8.06
N LEU A 9 -2.11 -19.75 -7.71
CA LEU A 9 -2.51 -20.01 -6.32
C LEU A 9 -1.40 -20.67 -5.48
N ARG A 10 -0.36 -21.27 -6.09
CA ARG A 10 0.85 -21.73 -5.41
C ARG A 10 1.72 -20.58 -4.90
N TRP A 11 1.68 -19.43 -5.56
CA TRP A 11 2.47 -18.26 -5.18
C TRP A 11 1.78 -17.38 -4.14
N ILE A 12 0.46 -17.34 -4.11
CA ILE A 12 -0.33 -16.55 -3.16
C ILE A 12 -0.92 -17.49 -2.11
N PRO A 13 -0.55 -17.35 -0.83
CA PRO A 13 -1.14 -18.17 0.24
C PRO A 13 -2.66 -17.99 0.27
N LYS A 14 -3.43 -19.07 0.29
CA LYS A 14 -4.90 -19.01 0.25
C LYS A 14 -5.50 -18.10 1.33
N TYR A 15 -4.90 -18.11 2.54
CA TYR A 15 -5.33 -17.28 3.65
C TYR A 15 -5.15 -15.77 3.40
N SER A 16 -4.31 -15.38 2.46
CA SER A 16 -3.99 -13.99 2.17
C SER A 16 -4.85 -13.37 1.07
N ILE A 17 -5.55 -14.16 0.28
CA ILE A 17 -6.26 -13.68 -0.93
C ILE A 17 -7.28 -12.61 -0.56
N ILE A 18 -8.21 -12.93 0.34
CA ILE A 18 -9.27 -11.96 0.73
C ILE A 18 -8.67 -10.75 1.46
N PRO A 19 -7.77 -10.91 2.47
CA PRO A 19 -7.13 -9.76 3.10
C PRO A 19 -6.41 -8.84 2.10
N LEU A 20 -5.66 -9.38 1.13
CA LEU A 20 -4.96 -8.56 0.14
C LEU A 20 -5.91 -7.82 -0.81
N ILE A 21 -6.99 -8.50 -1.24
CA ILE A 21 -8.04 -7.84 -2.04
C ILE A 21 -8.71 -6.73 -1.22
N THR A 22 -8.97 -6.98 0.07
CA THR A 22 -9.55 -5.96 0.96
C THR A 22 -8.62 -4.75 1.12
N ALA A 23 -7.29 -4.95 1.18
CA ALA A 23 -6.33 -3.84 1.22
C ALA A 23 -6.45 -2.95 -0.04
N LEU A 24 -6.54 -3.58 -1.22
CA LEU A 24 -6.71 -2.86 -2.48
C LEU A 24 -8.04 -2.12 -2.54
N VAL A 25 -9.14 -2.79 -2.18
CA VAL A 25 -10.48 -2.19 -2.15
C VAL A 25 -10.53 -1.02 -1.17
N LEU A 26 -9.99 -1.19 0.04
CA LEU A 26 -9.95 -0.12 1.04
C LEU A 26 -9.14 1.08 0.55
N ASN A 27 -7.99 0.84 -0.08
CA ASN A 27 -7.20 1.92 -0.68
C ASN A 27 -8.01 2.71 -1.73
N THR A 28 -8.68 2.00 -2.63
CA THR A 28 -9.51 2.62 -3.69
C THR A 28 -10.68 3.38 -3.09
N LEU A 29 -11.38 2.80 -2.11
CA LEU A 29 -12.51 3.45 -1.44
C LEU A 29 -12.08 4.71 -0.69
N VAL A 30 -10.96 4.68 0.03
CA VAL A 30 -10.45 5.84 0.74
C VAL A 30 -10.07 6.93 -0.27
N TYR A 31 -9.27 6.61 -1.28
CA TYR A 31 -8.81 7.61 -2.25
C TYR A 31 -9.96 8.20 -3.08
N SER A 32 -10.71 7.35 -3.79
CA SER A 32 -11.79 7.82 -4.66
C SER A 32 -13.01 8.33 -3.88
N GLY A 33 -13.32 7.70 -2.75
CA GLY A 33 -14.45 8.13 -1.91
C GLY A 33 -14.24 9.52 -1.32
N THR A 34 -13.05 9.80 -0.81
CA THR A 34 -12.74 11.14 -0.27
C THR A 34 -12.65 12.19 -1.37
N MET A 35 -12.18 11.85 -2.57
CA MET A 35 -12.23 12.77 -3.72
C MET A 35 -13.66 13.22 -4.05
N VAL A 36 -14.62 12.29 -3.99
CA VAL A 36 -16.05 12.62 -4.23
C VAL A 36 -16.60 13.43 -3.07
N LEU A 37 -16.30 13.04 -1.82
CA LEU A 37 -16.79 13.73 -0.62
C LEU A 37 -16.27 15.15 -0.49
N CYS A 38 -15.02 15.39 -0.89
CA CYS A 38 -14.36 16.69 -0.75
C CYS A 38 -14.52 17.57 -2.01
N LYS A 39 -15.23 17.09 -3.02
CA LYS A 39 -15.50 17.86 -4.24
C LYS A 39 -16.23 19.16 -3.90
N GLY A 40 -15.61 20.30 -4.21
CA GLY A 40 -16.18 21.63 -3.91
C GLY A 40 -15.79 22.21 -2.56
N LEU A 41 -15.04 21.48 -1.72
CA LEU A 41 -14.40 22.05 -0.54
C LEU A 41 -13.17 22.87 -0.95
N TYR A 42 -12.73 23.77 -0.04
CA TYR A 42 -11.46 24.46 -0.20
C TYR A 42 -10.32 23.44 -0.06
N HIS A 43 -9.37 23.47 -1.01
CA HIS A 43 -8.19 22.61 -1.00
C HIS A 43 -6.94 23.45 -0.72
N HIS A 44 -6.15 23.01 0.22
CA HIS A 44 -4.93 23.69 0.62
C HIS A 44 -3.79 23.37 -0.37
N ASP A 45 -3.04 24.38 -0.77
CA ASP A 45 -1.82 24.25 -1.55
C ASP A 45 -0.61 24.41 -0.62
N PHE A 46 0.16 23.36 -0.44
CA PHE A 46 1.37 23.34 0.43
C PHE A 46 2.67 23.43 -0.37
N THR A 47 2.63 23.95 -1.60
CA THR A 47 3.83 24.10 -2.45
C THR A 47 4.90 24.94 -1.76
N THR A 48 6.04 24.34 -1.47
CA THR A 48 7.20 24.98 -0.87
C THR A 48 8.14 25.57 -1.93
N ALA A 49 9.12 26.37 -1.49
CA ALA A 49 10.19 26.84 -2.37
C ALA A 49 10.98 25.66 -2.97
N PHE A 50 11.21 24.60 -2.21
CA PHE A 50 11.84 23.37 -2.68
C PHE A 50 11.05 22.72 -3.83
N ASP A 51 9.73 22.57 -3.68
CA ASP A 51 8.88 21.94 -4.70
C ASP A 51 8.92 22.70 -6.02
N ARG A 52 9.08 24.04 -5.97
CA ARG A 52 9.21 24.90 -7.16
C ARG A 52 10.56 24.69 -7.86
N MET A 53 11.63 24.44 -7.10
CA MET A 53 12.98 24.22 -7.67
C MET A 53 13.15 22.83 -8.29
N VAL A 54 12.38 21.84 -7.87
CA VAL A 54 12.44 20.48 -8.43
C VAL A 54 12.04 20.53 -9.90
N PRO A 55 12.89 20.06 -10.85
CA PRO A 55 12.53 20.03 -12.28
C PRO A 55 11.45 18.99 -12.57
N VAL A 56 10.73 19.15 -13.67
CA VAL A 56 9.88 18.11 -14.24
C VAL A 56 10.75 17.16 -15.06
N ILE A 57 10.68 15.86 -14.76
CA ILE A 57 11.41 14.81 -15.48
C ILE A 57 10.38 13.74 -15.90
N PRO A 58 9.81 13.85 -17.12
CA PRO A 58 8.73 12.99 -17.59
C PRO A 58 9.09 11.50 -17.62
N GLU A 59 10.36 11.15 -17.80
CA GLU A 59 10.85 9.76 -17.82
C GLU A 59 10.56 9.00 -16.51
N PHE A 60 10.50 9.70 -15.38
CA PHE A 60 10.14 9.13 -14.10
C PHE A 60 8.69 8.66 -13.99
N THR A 61 7.85 8.99 -14.99
CA THR A 61 6.53 8.38 -15.15
C THR A 61 6.62 6.85 -15.24
N SER A 62 7.72 6.31 -15.80
CA SER A 62 7.98 4.87 -15.82
C SER A 62 8.01 4.28 -14.40
N ILE A 63 8.75 4.89 -13.48
CA ILE A 63 8.87 4.44 -12.09
C ILE A 63 7.54 4.61 -11.37
N TYR A 64 6.86 5.73 -11.60
CA TYR A 64 5.53 6.01 -11.05
C TYR A 64 4.51 4.93 -11.45
N LEU A 65 4.50 4.48 -12.70
CA LEU A 65 3.57 3.44 -13.16
C LEU A 65 4.00 2.03 -12.74
N ILE A 66 5.30 1.72 -12.75
CA ILE A 66 5.79 0.40 -12.34
C ILE A 66 5.59 0.16 -10.83
N CYS A 67 5.43 1.21 -10.02
CA CYS A 67 5.21 1.07 -8.59
C CYS A 67 3.99 0.18 -8.25
N TYR A 68 2.95 0.16 -9.06
CA TYR A 68 1.78 -0.71 -8.84
C TYR A 68 2.14 -2.20 -8.91
N VAL A 69 2.99 -2.59 -9.86
CA VAL A 69 3.52 -3.96 -9.95
C VAL A 69 4.41 -4.26 -8.73
N PHE A 70 5.26 -3.32 -8.34
CA PHE A 70 6.10 -3.43 -7.16
C PHE A 70 5.27 -3.65 -5.88
N TRP A 71 4.15 -2.94 -5.71
CA TRP A 71 3.24 -3.12 -4.58
C TRP A 71 2.64 -4.52 -4.54
N VAL A 72 2.08 -4.99 -5.66
CA VAL A 72 1.47 -6.33 -5.74
C VAL A 72 2.49 -7.40 -5.37
N VAL A 73 3.70 -7.34 -5.94
CA VAL A 73 4.76 -8.31 -5.67
C VAL A 73 5.15 -8.31 -4.18
N ASN A 74 5.38 -7.13 -3.59
CA ASN A 74 5.83 -7.04 -2.20
C ASN A 74 4.74 -7.42 -1.18
N TYR A 75 3.48 -7.11 -1.44
CA TYR A 75 2.38 -7.55 -0.57
C TYR A 75 2.25 -9.07 -0.59
N ILE A 76 2.40 -9.72 -1.75
CA ILE A 76 2.44 -11.18 -1.85
C ILE A 76 3.67 -11.74 -1.13
N MET A 77 4.85 -11.15 -1.32
CA MET A 77 6.08 -11.56 -0.64
C MET A 77 5.93 -11.47 0.89
N THR A 78 5.36 -10.37 1.39
CA THR A 78 5.06 -10.18 2.82
C THR A 78 4.10 -11.25 3.34
N ALA A 79 3.05 -11.58 2.57
CA ALA A 79 2.12 -12.64 2.93
C ALA A 79 2.77 -14.03 3.00
N ARG A 80 3.85 -14.28 2.25
CA ARG A 80 4.59 -15.56 2.24
C ARG A 80 5.54 -15.73 3.41
N ILE A 81 5.90 -14.68 4.14
CA ILE A 81 6.81 -14.76 5.29
C ILE A 81 6.20 -15.61 6.40
N SER A 82 5.03 -15.21 6.89
CA SER A 82 4.19 -15.99 7.81
C SER A 82 2.81 -15.37 7.89
N ARG A 83 1.82 -16.16 8.33
CA ARG A 83 0.45 -15.67 8.53
C ARG A 83 0.43 -14.53 9.57
N GLU A 84 1.09 -14.69 10.69
CA GLU A 84 1.16 -13.67 11.73
C GLU A 84 1.78 -12.37 11.20
N HIS A 85 2.91 -12.47 10.50
CA HIS A 85 3.60 -11.33 9.93
C HIS A 85 2.70 -10.57 8.95
N MET A 86 1.99 -11.29 8.08
CA MET A 86 1.02 -10.69 7.15
C MET A 86 -0.08 -9.94 7.89
N TYR A 87 -0.70 -10.54 8.93
CA TYR A 87 -1.77 -9.86 9.63
C TYR A 87 -1.29 -8.65 10.45
N ARG A 88 -0.08 -8.70 11.00
CA ARG A 88 0.56 -7.52 11.61
C ARG A 88 0.80 -6.40 10.60
N PHE A 89 1.31 -6.76 9.42
CA PHE A 89 1.52 -5.85 8.31
C PHE A 89 0.20 -5.24 7.79
N LEU A 90 -0.81 -6.06 7.51
CA LEU A 90 -2.11 -5.57 7.03
C LEU A 90 -2.86 -4.74 8.07
N THR A 91 -2.69 -5.01 9.36
CA THR A 91 -3.22 -4.14 10.42
C THR A 91 -2.62 -2.75 10.32
N ALA A 92 -1.31 -2.66 10.10
CA ALA A 92 -0.63 -1.39 9.90
C ALA A 92 -1.12 -0.67 8.63
N ASP A 93 -1.24 -1.40 7.53
CA ASP A 93 -1.71 -0.87 6.25
C ASP A 93 -3.15 -0.34 6.37
N TYR A 94 -4.08 -1.10 6.93
CA TYR A 94 -5.46 -0.67 7.12
C TYR A 94 -5.57 0.55 8.05
N LEU A 95 -4.81 0.56 9.14
CA LEU A 95 -4.76 1.72 10.03
C LEU A 95 -4.29 2.97 9.29
N SER A 96 -3.26 2.84 8.46
CA SER A 96 -2.75 3.96 7.67
C SER A 96 -3.79 4.49 6.67
N ARG A 97 -4.62 3.60 6.05
CA ARG A 97 -5.71 4.02 5.16
C ARG A 97 -6.79 4.79 5.89
N ILE A 98 -7.15 4.35 7.11
CA ILE A 98 -8.11 5.08 7.95
C ILE A 98 -7.57 6.48 8.26
N VAL A 99 -6.30 6.59 8.64
CA VAL A 99 -5.65 7.89 8.93
C VAL A 99 -5.61 8.76 7.66
N CYS A 100 -5.23 8.18 6.49
CA CYS A 100 -5.27 8.91 5.22
C CYS A 100 -6.68 9.43 4.92
N GLY A 101 -7.72 8.60 5.08
CA GLY A 101 -9.10 9.00 4.86
C GLY A 101 -9.53 10.17 5.75
N ILE A 102 -9.17 10.12 7.03
CA ILE A 102 -9.40 11.23 7.97
C ILE A 102 -8.69 12.49 7.49
N LEU A 103 -7.40 12.40 7.17
CA LEU A 103 -6.62 13.56 6.71
C LEU A 103 -7.16 14.12 5.39
N PHE A 104 -7.53 13.30 4.42
CA PHE A 104 -8.09 13.75 3.15
C PHE A 104 -9.41 14.51 3.30
N VAL A 105 -10.24 14.12 4.28
CA VAL A 105 -11.52 14.79 4.55
C VAL A 105 -11.32 16.09 5.33
N PHE A 106 -10.46 16.10 6.34
CA PHE A 106 -10.28 17.27 7.21
C PHE A 106 -9.23 18.25 6.70
N LEU A 107 -8.34 17.81 5.83
CA LEU A 107 -7.28 18.62 5.23
C LEU A 107 -7.19 18.32 3.71
N PRO A 108 -8.21 18.64 2.92
CA PRO A 108 -8.14 18.47 1.48
C PRO A 108 -7.00 19.28 0.90
N THR A 109 -6.19 18.66 0.04
CA THR A 109 -4.99 19.27 -0.53
C THR A 109 -5.02 19.19 -2.04
N THR A 110 -4.42 20.18 -2.69
CA THR A 110 -4.26 20.26 -4.15
C THR A 110 -2.91 20.86 -4.51
N LEU A 111 -2.49 20.69 -5.74
CA LEU A 111 -1.31 21.38 -6.30
C LEU A 111 -1.57 21.80 -7.75
N VAL A 112 -0.94 22.88 -8.16
CA VAL A 112 -0.95 23.33 -9.55
C VAL A 112 0.18 22.61 -10.29
N ARG A 113 -0.20 21.74 -11.24
CA ARG A 113 0.74 21.04 -12.10
C ARG A 113 1.17 21.93 -13.26
N PRO A 114 2.48 21.89 -13.64
CA PRO A 114 2.95 22.61 -14.81
C PRO A 114 2.36 22.00 -16.09
N GLU A 115 2.21 22.81 -17.12
CA GLU A 115 1.86 22.34 -18.44
C GLU A 115 3.05 21.59 -19.07
N ILE A 116 2.77 20.42 -19.65
CA ILE A 116 3.78 19.59 -20.33
C ILE A 116 3.71 19.92 -21.82
N THR A 117 4.65 20.72 -22.30
CA THR A 117 4.70 21.20 -23.68
C THR A 117 5.48 20.28 -24.62
N GLY A 118 6.31 19.37 -24.09
CA GLY A 118 7.07 18.39 -24.87
C GLY A 118 6.15 17.41 -25.63
N THR A 119 6.66 16.85 -26.74
CA THR A 119 5.92 15.91 -27.61
C THR A 119 6.45 14.48 -27.56
N GLY A 120 7.47 14.24 -26.75
CA GLY A 120 8.09 12.93 -26.58
C GLY A 120 7.16 11.89 -25.97
N PHE A 121 7.57 10.64 -26.02
CA PHE A 121 6.79 9.52 -25.46
C PHE A 121 6.49 9.72 -23.96
N TRP A 122 7.49 10.11 -23.17
CA TRP A 122 7.33 10.32 -21.73
C TRP A 122 6.50 11.57 -21.40
N ASP A 123 6.55 12.61 -22.22
CA ASP A 123 5.68 13.78 -22.08
C ASP A 123 4.21 13.39 -22.26
N GLN A 124 3.93 12.55 -23.25
CA GLN A 124 2.57 12.02 -23.48
C GLN A 124 2.14 11.10 -22.36
N ALA A 125 3.03 10.22 -21.85
CA ALA A 125 2.76 9.37 -20.71
C ALA A 125 2.45 10.18 -19.45
N LEU A 126 3.21 11.25 -19.19
CA LEU A 126 2.96 12.12 -18.02
C LEU A 126 1.63 12.88 -18.16
N ARG A 127 1.30 13.41 -19.34
CA ARG A 127 -0.01 14.01 -19.60
C ARG A 127 -1.15 13.02 -19.37
N PHE A 128 -0.97 11.77 -19.81
CA PHE A 128 -1.94 10.72 -19.54
C PHE A 128 -2.13 10.50 -18.03
N VAL A 129 -1.02 10.39 -17.25
CA VAL A 129 -1.11 10.28 -15.79
C VAL A 129 -1.85 11.48 -15.20
N TYR A 130 -1.55 12.71 -15.64
CA TYR A 130 -2.26 13.92 -15.17
C TYR A 130 -3.76 13.90 -15.46
N SER A 131 -4.17 13.22 -16.54
CA SER A 131 -5.59 13.12 -16.91
C SER A 131 -6.39 12.14 -16.07
N ILE A 132 -5.74 11.07 -15.57
CA ILE A 132 -6.39 10.00 -14.80
C ILE A 132 -6.21 10.14 -13.29
N ASP A 133 -5.13 10.77 -12.85
CA ASP A 133 -4.80 10.98 -11.44
C ASP A 133 -4.95 12.47 -11.11
N GLN A 134 -6.04 12.82 -10.45
CA GLN A 134 -6.38 14.21 -10.15
C GLN A 134 -5.42 14.79 -9.10
N SER A 135 -5.22 16.12 -9.17
CA SER A 135 -4.42 16.84 -8.19
C SER A 135 -5.22 17.11 -6.90
N ALA A 136 -5.58 16.04 -6.19
CA ALA A 136 -6.34 16.08 -4.94
C ALA A 136 -5.90 14.97 -3.99
N ASN A 137 -6.23 15.09 -2.71
CA ASN A 137 -5.87 14.11 -1.67
C ASN A 137 -4.36 13.83 -1.63
N LEU A 138 -3.55 14.88 -1.60
CA LEU A 138 -2.10 14.75 -1.75
C LEU A 138 -1.41 14.37 -0.44
N PHE A 139 -1.84 14.93 0.71
CA PHE A 139 -1.21 14.71 2.01
C PHE A 139 -1.99 13.72 2.89
N PRO A 140 -1.33 12.65 3.34
CA PRO A 140 0.00 12.15 2.98
C PRO A 140 0.00 11.39 1.65
N SER A 141 1.14 11.32 0.96
CA SER A 141 1.24 10.59 -0.31
C SER A 141 1.01 9.09 -0.12
N ILE A 142 -0.06 8.57 -0.75
CA ILE A 142 -0.32 7.12 -0.79
C ILE A 142 0.78 6.39 -1.57
N HIS A 143 1.31 6.97 -2.64
CA HIS A 143 2.39 6.37 -3.43
C HIS A 143 3.65 6.13 -2.59
N CYS A 144 4.07 7.15 -1.83
CA CYS A 144 5.21 7.03 -0.94
C CYS A 144 4.93 6.06 0.22
N LEU A 145 3.75 6.16 0.82
CA LEU A 145 3.32 5.33 1.93
C LEU A 145 3.30 3.84 1.57
N VAL A 146 2.66 3.46 0.46
CA VAL A 146 2.57 2.04 0.03
C VAL A 146 3.93 1.52 -0.40
N SER A 147 4.71 2.33 -1.13
CA SER A 147 6.04 1.93 -1.55
C SER A 147 6.97 1.74 -0.36
N TRP A 148 6.86 2.58 0.67
CA TRP A 148 7.60 2.41 1.90
C TRP A 148 7.14 1.17 2.69
N PHE A 149 5.83 0.89 2.73
CA PHE A 149 5.31 -0.37 3.28
C PHE A 149 5.90 -1.60 2.57
N CYS A 150 6.09 -1.56 1.26
CA CYS A 150 6.73 -2.63 0.51
C CYS A 150 8.15 -2.95 1.02
N TYR A 151 8.92 -1.92 1.38
CA TYR A 151 10.24 -2.09 1.98
C TYR A 151 10.17 -2.56 3.42
N ILE A 152 9.42 -1.85 4.29
CA ILE A 152 9.40 -2.17 5.72
C ILE A 152 8.75 -3.52 6.03
N GLY A 153 7.82 -3.96 5.20
CA GLY A 153 7.18 -5.28 5.33
C GLY A 153 8.15 -6.45 5.15
N ILE A 154 9.21 -6.27 4.37
CA ILE A 154 10.19 -7.32 4.08
C ILE A 154 11.57 -7.09 4.72
N ARG A 155 11.86 -5.89 5.23
CA ARG A 155 13.16 -5.58 5.84
C ARG A 155 13.43 -6.48 7.04
N HIS A 156 14.68 -6.95 7.15
CA HIS A 156 15.16 -7.86 8.21
C HIS A 156 14.48 -9.24 8.23
N GLN A 157 13.74 -9.62 7.18
CA GLN A 157 13.11 -10.93 7.09
C GLN A 157 14.09 -11.96 6.53
N LYS A 158 14.45 -12.97 7.33
CA LYS A 158 15.41 -14.03 6.93
C LYS A 158 14.97 -14.84 5.70
N LYS A 159 13.66 -14.91 5.43
CA LYS A 159 13.09 -15.59 4.25
C LYS A 159 13.23 -14.81 2.94
N ILE A 160 13.60 -13.54 3.01
CA ILE A 160 13.74 -12.66 1.85
C ILE A 160 15.23 -12.40 1.63
N PRO A 161 15.77 -12.65 0.43
CA PRO A 161 17.17 -12.38 0.13
C PRO A 161 17.54 -10.92 0.40
N VAL A 162 18.73 -10.69 0.94
CA VAL A 162 19.20 -9.34 1.31
C VAL A 162 19.26 -8.40 0.11
N TRP A 163 19.66 -8.90 -1.06
CA TRP A 163 19.68 -8.10 -2.28
C TRP A 163 18.30 -7.57 -2.64
N TYR A 164 17.23 -8.38 -2.46
CA TYR A 164 15.86 -7.95 -2.74
C TYR A 164 15.35 -6.93 -1.71
N GLN A 165 15.74 -7.07 -0.43
CA GLN A 165 15.42 -6.07 0.58
C GLN A 165 16.06 -4.70 0.24
N ARG A 166 17.32 -4.71 -0.23
CA ARG A 166 18.03 -3.50 -0.69
C ARG A 166 17.40 -2.93 -1.95
N PHE A 167 17.08 -3.77 -2.93
CA PHE A 167 16.34 -3.37 -4.13
C PHE A 167 15.02 -2.68 -3.76
N SER A 168 14.26 -3.28 -2.82
CA SER A 168 12.98 -2.72 -2.39
C SER A 168 13.14 -1.35 -1.72
N LEU A 169 14.19 -1.13 -0.92
CA LEU A 169 14.51 0.18 -0.37
C LEU A 169 14.80 1.21 -1.47
N VAL A 170 15.70 0.85 -2.39
CA VAL A 170 16.08 1.74 -3.50
C VAL A 170 14.86 2.07 -4.36
N PHE A 171 14.05 1.06 -4.70
CA PHE A 171 12.88 1.29 -5.54
C PHE A 171 11.81 2.13 -4.82
N ALA A 172 11.54 1.90 -3.53
CA ALA A 172 10.65 2.74 -2.75
C ALA A 172 11.13 4.20 -2.70
N THR A 173 12.44 4.43 -2.56
CA THR A 173 13.04 5.78 -2.62
C THR A 173 12.88 6.39 -4.01
N LEU A 174 13.09 5.61 -5.08
CA LEU A 174 12.86 6.08 -6.45
C LEU A 174 11.39 6.45 -6.71
N VAL A 175 10.43 5.72 -6.13
CA VAL A 175 9.02 6.11 -6.20
C VAL A 175 8.80 7.45 -5.49
N CYS A 176 9.36 7.65 -4.30
CA CYS A 176 9.29 8.95 -3.61
C CYS A 176 9.86 10.09 -4.47
N ILE A 177 11.01 9.88 -5.12
CA ILE A 177 11.60 10.86 -6.05
C ILE A 177 10.68 11.06 -7.26
N SER A 178 10.12 9.98 -7.82
CA SER A 178 9.26 10.06 -8.99
C SER A 178 8.05 10.95 -8.75
N THR A 179 7.43 10.87 -7.56
CA THR A 179 6.28 11.73 -7.22
C THR A 179 6.62 13.21 -7.20
N GLN A 180 7.88 13.56 -6.89
CA GLN A 180 8.37 14.95 -6.88
C GLN A 180 8.66 15.46 -8.30
N VAL A 181 9.42 14.70 -9.07
CA VAL A 181 9.85 15.11 -10.42
C VAL A 181 8.76 14.97 -11.48
N THR A 182 7.67 14.23 -11.19
CA THR A 182 6.46 14.19 -12.00
C THR A 182 5.36 15.14 -11.49
N LYS A 183 5.68 15.97 -10.47
CA LYS A 183 4.73 16.93 -9.88
C LYS A 183 3.40 16.31 -9.45
N GLN A 184 3.46 15.13 -8.84
CA GLN A 184 2.29 14.45 -8.27
C GLN A 184 2.07 14.82 -6.80
N HIS A 185 3.15 15.12 -6.08
CA HIS A 185 3.13 15.37 -4.63
C HIS A 185 4.11 16.47 -4.24
N TYR A 186 3.88 17.10 -3.08
CA TYR A 186 4.86 17.96 -2.40
C TYR A 186 5.88 17.15 -1.61
N ILE A 187 6.97 17.79 -1.24
CA ILE A 187 7.97 17.15 -0.37
C ILE A 187 7.37 16.78 1.00
N ILE A 188 6.46 17.58 1.52
CA ILE A 188 5.76 17.29 2.79
C ILE A 188 4.92 16.03 2.72
N ASP A 189 4.28 15.75 1.56
CA ASP A 189 3.48 14.55 1.34
C ASP A 189 4.34 13.30 1.39
N VAL A 190 5.57 13.39 0.85
CA VAL A 190 6.54 12.29 0.86
C VAL A 190 6.90 11.93 2.30
N PHE A 191 7.32 12.92 3.10
CA PHE A 191 7.64 12.70 4.50
C PHE A 191 6.42 12.22 5.30
N GLY A 192 5.25 12.79 5.05
CA GLY A 192 3.99 12.36 5.66
C GLY A 192 3.69 10.89 5.40
N GLY A 193 3.85 10.43 4.16
CA GLY A 193 3.65 9.04 3.76
C GLY A 193 4.65 8.09 4.43
N ILE A 194 5.95 8.44 4.44
CA ILE A 194 7.00 7.63 5.08
C ILE A 194 6.78 7.54 6.59
N ILE A 195 6.58 8.67 7.26
CA ILE A 195 6.38 8.71 8.72
C ILE A 195 5.14 7.92 9.11
N LEU A 196 4.02 8.13 8.41
CA LEU A 196 2.78 7.43 8.70
C LEU A 196 2.94 5.91 8.54
N SER A 197 3.65 5.46 7.50
CA SER A 197 3.89 4.04 7.29
C SER A 197 4.74 3.42 8.41
N GLU A 198 5.81 4.08 8.85
CA GLU A 198 6.67 3.60 9.96
C GLU A 198 5.90 3.55 11.29
N VAL A 199 5.13 4.61 11.59
CA VAL A 199 4.33 4.67 12.84
C VAL A 199 3.27 3.57 12.85
N CYS A 200 2.50 3.41 11.77
CA CYS A 200 1.49 2.36 11.67
C CYS A 200 2.12 0.96 11.71
N TYR A 201 3.27 0.77 11.06
CA TYR A 201 3.98 -0.51 11.10
C TYR A 201 4.49 -0.84 12.49
N LEU A 202 4.98 0.16 13.23
CA LEU A 202 5.38 -0.02 14.62
C LEU A 202 4.19 -0.44 15.51
N ILE A 203 3.01 0.18 15.32
CA ILE A 203 1.77 -0.19 16.01
C ILE A 203 1.39 -1.64 15.67
N GLY A 204 1.31 -2.00 14.37
CA GLY A 204 0.97 -3.34 13.93
C GLY A 204 1.91 -4.42 14.47
N ARG A 205 3.22 -4.10 14.61
CA ARG A 205 4.22 -5.01 15.18
C ARG A 205 4.11 -5.16 16.68
N LYS A 206 3.93 -4.06 17.42
CA LYS A 206 4.02 -4.04 18.88
C LYS A 206 2.70 -4.35 19.59
N THR A 207 1.56 -4.26 18.88
CA THR A 207 0.24 -4.49 19.48
C THR A 207 -0.36 -5.83 19.06
N ASN A 208 -1.42 -6.22 19.76
CA ASN A 208 -2.19 -7.43 19.45
C ASN A 208 -3.42 -7.14 18.57
N LEU A 209 -3.55 -5.95 17.99
CA LEU A 209 -4.67 -5.57 17.11
C LEU A 209 -4.85 -6.54 15.94
N TYR A 210 -3.73 -7.07 15.41
CA TYR A 210 -3.75 -8.04 14.31
C TYR A 210 -4.57 -9.30 14.62
N GLN A 211 -4.74 -9.68 15.89
CA GLN A 211 -5.50 -10.88 16.28
C GLN A 211 -6.99 -10.73 15.97
N GLY A 212 -7.54 -9.52 16.12
CA GLY A 212 -8.91 -9.21 15.73
C GLY A 212 -9.12 -9.36 14.22
N LEU A 213 -8.21 -8.76 13.45
CA LEU A 213 -8.20 -8.85 11.99
C LEU A 213 -8.05 -10.30 11.51
N TRP A 214 -7.13 -11.05 12.10
CA TRP A 214 -6.94 -12.47 11.82
C TRP A 214 -8.21 -13.27 12.02
N LYS A 215 -8.85 -13.15 13.20
CA LYS A 215 -10.09 -13.88 13.51
C LYS A 215 -11.21 -13.59 12.51
N VAL A 216 -11.36 -12.33 12.10
CA VAL A 216 -12.37 -11.92 11.11
C VAL A 216 -12.09 -12.60 9.76
N PHE A 217 -10.87 -12.47 9.22
CA PHE A 217 -10.55 -13.03 7.92
C PHE A 217 -10.47 -14.56 7.90
N GLU A 218 -10.03 -15.19 8.98
CA GLU A 218 -10.09 -16.64 9.12
C GLU A 218 -11.54 -17.14 8.98
N LYS A 219 -12.49 -16.48 9.66
CA LYS A 219 -13.92 -16.80 9.57
C LYS A 219 -14.47 -16.64 8.15
N ILE A 220 -14.06 -15.57 7.46
CA ILE A 220 -14.43 -15.32 6.06
C ILE A 220 -13.83 -16.39 5.14
N ASN A 221 -12.54 -16.65 5.24
CA ASN A 221 -11.82 -17.64 4.44
C ASN A 221 -12.43 -19.06 4.59
N GLN A 222 -12.84 -19.40 5.81
CA GLN A 222 -13.53 -20.68 6.09
C GLN A 222 -14.91 -20.73 5.43
N ARG A 223 -15.66 -19.62 5.42
CA ARG A 223 -17.00 -19.56 4.79
C ARG A 223 -16.94 -19.70 3.28
N VAL A 224 -15.92 -19.10 2.64
CA VAL A 224 -15.75 -19.16 1.19
C VAL A 224 -14.91 -20.37 0.71
N GLY A 225 -14.53 -21.28 1.63
CA GLY A 225 -13.82 -22.51 1.29
C GLY A 225 -12.34 -22.34 0.95
N LEU A 226 -11.73 -21.20 1.21
CA LEU A 226 -10.29 -20.98 1.04
C LEU A 226 -9.46 -21.67 2.12
N GLU A 227 -10.06 -21.91 3.29
CA GLU A 227 -9.46 -22.64 4.41
C GLU A 227 -10.43 -23.68 4.98
N ARG A 228 -9.89 -24.80 5.42
CA ARG A 228 -10.70 -25.80 6.13
C ARG A 228 -11.04 -25.29 7.52
N ARG A 229 -12.26 -25.56 7.98
CA ARG A 229 -12.62 -25.30 9.38
C ARG A 229 -11.65 -26.08 10.25
N SER A 230 -10.99 -25.39 11.19
CA SER A 230 -10.20 -26.07 12.22
C SER A 230 -11.16 -26.95 13.02
N VAL A 231 -11.04 -28.25 12.89
CA VAL A 231 -11.70 -29.20 13.79
C VAL A 231 -11.07 -28.87 15.15
N LYS A 232 -11.85 -28.24 16.05
CA LYS A 232 -11.46 -28.15 17.46
C LYS A 232 -11.31 -29.58 17.92
N TYR A 233 -10.08 -30.06 18.03
CA TYR A 233 -9.79 -31.25 18.79
C TYR A 233 -10.22 -30.96 20.22
N LYS A 234 -11.46 -31.30 20.57
CA LYS A 234 -11.86 -31.62 21.93
C LYS A 234 -11.19 -32.97 22.21
N GLY A 235 -9.89 -32.93 22.37
CA GLY A 235 -9.12 -34.07 22.79
C GLY A 235 -9.53 -34.46 24.21
N LYS A 236 -9.97 -35.65 24.32
CA LYS A 236 -9.99 -36.52 25.50
C LYS A 236 -8.87 -36.18 26.48
N LEU A 237 -9.21 -35.44 27.51
CA LEU A 237 -8.48 -35.34 28.78
C LEU A 237 -9.34 -35.99 29.86
N SER A 238 -9.79 -37.23 29.63
CA SER A 238 -10.58 -37.96 30.61
C SER A 238 -10.31 -39.46 30.67
N GLU A 239 -9.16 -39.94 30.18
CA GLU A 239 -8.80 -41.36 30.35
C GLU A 239 -7.31 -41.54 30.66
N ILE A 240 -6.80 -40.90 31.71
CA ILE A 240 -5.62 -41.37 32.46
C ILE A 240 -5.87 -41.00 33.93
N LYS A 241 -6.80 -41.67 34.56
CA LYS A 241 -6.86 -41.95 35.99
C LYS A 241 -7.61 -43.27 36.12
N GLY A 242 -6.87 -44.33 36.13
CA GLY A 242 -7.19 -45.68 36.45
C GLY A 242 -5.91 -46.40 36.74
#